data_82a016a1bb000d28d4842dcb438b6dea
#
_entry.id   82a016a1bb000d28d4842dcb438b6dea
#
_cell.length_a   1.000
_cell.length_b   1.000
_cell.length_c   1.000
_cell.angle_alpha   90.00
_cell.angle_beta   90.00
_cell.angle_gamma   90.00
#
_symmetry.space_group_name_H-M   'P 1'
#
loop_
_entity.id
_entity.type
_entity.pdbx_description
1 polymer ?
#
loop_
_entity_poly.entity_id
_entity_poly.type
_entity_poly.pdbx_seq_one_letter_code
_entity_poly.pdbx_strand_id
1 'polypeptide(L)'
;NKIRFGRFEMPLGKQRLFGKSGWSNYGRSFEGITNQRNTKRGDMLFFHLINSELYPMDNQFDHTVNGIYGTTRISSKKGVSKQTIESESFIPKQEPFYLDYYLFSENIVLAPESNIKQRQTIGFRITKKFKRFNLESEFAYQSGKYYSDNIDASLSSINIHVPIDRKLINGISFSKEYLSGDEYELGGSDGVLGGFAKPFGSGHSFHGYYDNPLHKSFLDNTHSGLSEWFIKTDHLLFSDINLTIKFHDFKDAINSQRFGNELDFVFSKKLPFGGKIVQGFSIYYPEHGSRLEAGYIMVVIKI
;
A
#
# COMPACT_ATOMS: atom_id res chain seq x y z
N ASN A 1 -15.71 3.08 -21.36
CA ASN A 1 -14.67 4.10 -21.17
C ASN A 1 -15.20 5.20 -20.26
N LYS A 2 -14.41 5.62 -19.28
CA LYS A 2 -14.72 6.75 -18.40
C LYS A 2 -13.50 7.68 -18.35
N ILE A 3 -13.73 8.93 -18.67
CA ILE A 3 -12.71 9.98 -18.53
C ILE A 3 -13.07 10.82 -17.32
N ARG A 4 -12.07 11.16 -16.49
CA ARG A 4 -12.21 12.08 -15.37
C ARG A 4 -11.11 13.14 -15.50
N PHE A 5 -11.48 14.38 -15.29
CA PHE A 5 -10.62 15.55 -15.41
C PHE A 5 -10.86 16.45 -14.19
N GLY A 6 -9.82 17.15 -13.73
CA GLY A 6 -9.85 18.08 -12.61
C GLY A 6 -9.13 17.52 -11.38
N ARG A 7 -9.58 17.91 -10.18
CA ARG A 7 -8.99 17.49 -8.91
C ARG A 7 -9.76 16.31 -8.29
N PHE A 8 -9.04 15.26 -7.92
CA PHE A 8 -9.66 14.04 -7.40
C PHE A 8 -8.70 13.17 -6.57
N GLU A 9 -9.27 12.36 -5.69
CA GLU A 9 -8.55 11.27 -5.02
C GLU A 9 -8.29 10.13 -6.02
N MET A 10 -7.11 9.50 -5.94
CA MET A 10 -6.74 8.37 -6.78
C MET A 10 -6.15 7.21 -5.97
N PRO A 11 -6.97 6.48 -5.20
CA PRO A 11 -6.52 5.27 -4.54
C PRO A 11 -6.36 4.13 -5.54
N LEU A 12 -5.19 3.49 -5.60
CA LEU A 12 -4.91 2.32 -6.45
C LEU A 12 -4.62 1.07 -5.61
N GLY A 13 -5.20 -0.03 -6.03
CA GLY A 13 -5.03 -1.32 -5.37
C GLY A 13 -5.34 -1.27 -3.88
N LYS A 14 -4.39 -1.69 -3.05
CA LYS A 14 -4.45 -1.61 -1.59
C LYS A 14 -3.95 -0.28 -1.03
N GLN A 15 -3.68 0.68 -1.88
CA GLN A 15 -3.16 2.01 -1.52
C GLN A 15 -1.72 1.98 -0.95
N ARG A 16 -0.96 0.95 -1.27
CA ARG A 16 0.44 0.84 -0.86
C ARG A 16 1.31 1.90 -1.53
N LEU A 17 1.11 2.14 -2.83
CA LEU A 17 1.86 3.13 -3.61
C LEU A 17 1.05 4.41 -3.89
N PHE A 18 -0.26 4.30 -4.09
CA PHE A 18 -1.17 5.42 -4.27
C PHE A 18 -2.35 5.30 -3.32
N GLY A 19 -2.38 6.13 -2.30
CA GLY A 19 -3.41 6.18 -1.28
C GLY A 19 -4.07 7.55 -1.18
N LYS A 20 -5.29 7.59 -0.70
CA LYS A 20 -6.06 8.82 -0.48
C LYS A 20 -5.77 9.50 0.85
N SER A 21 -4.85 8.98 1.66
CA SER A 21 -4.52 9.52 2.99
C SER A 21 -5.75 9.68 3.91
N GLY A 22 -6.65 8.69 3.88
CA GLY A 22 -7.93 8.74 4.60
C GLY A 22 -7.83 8.69 6.14
N TRP A 23 -6.63 8.63 6.66
CA TRP A 23 -6.28 8.76 8.06
C TRP A 23 -6.11 10.23 8.49
N SER A 24 -5.62 11.06 7.58
CA SER A 24 -5.45 12.50 7.82
C SER A 24 -6.77 13.24 7.61
N ASN A 25 -6.98 14.32 8.35
CA ASN A 25 -8.08 15.26 8.10
C ASN A 25 -7.96 15.93 6.72
N TYR A 26 -6.78 15.92 6.15
CA TYR A 26 -6.51 16.38 4.79
C TYR A 26 -6.29 15.15 3.91
N GLY A 27 -7.28 14.81 3.07
CA GLY A 27 -7.15 13.77 2.07
C GLY A 27 -6.08 14.12 1.03
N ARG A 28 -5.52 13.12 0.35
CA ARG A 28 -4.62 13.34 -0.80
C ARG A 28 -5.43 13.37 -2.07
N SER A 29 -5.34 14.48 -2.80
CA SER A 29 -5.92 14.64 -4.12
C SER A 29 -4.85 15.06 -5.12
N PHE A 30 -5.11 14.78 -6.39
CA PHE A 30 -4.26 15.13 -7.53
C PHE A 30 -5.08 15.92 -8.54
N GLU A 31 -4.45 16.85 -9.21
CA GLU A 31 -4.99 17.47 -10.41
C GLU A 31 -4.56 16.67 -11.63
N GLY A 32 -5.44 16.51 -12.61
CA GLY A 32 -5.04 15.76 -13.79
C GLY A 32 -6.19 15.17 -14.60
N ILE A 33 -5.83 14.19 -15.41
CA ILE A 33 -6.76 13.46 -16.27
C ILE A 33 -6.57 11.95 -16.10
N THR A 34 -7.67 11.23 -16.08
CA THR A 34 -7.67 9.77 -16.13
C THR A 34 -8.57 9.25 -17.23
N ASN A 35 -8.19 8.13 -17.85
CA ASN A 35 -9.00 7.38 -18.80
C ASN A 35 -9.08 5.93 -18.34
N GLN A 36 -10.25 5.53 -17.87
CA GLN A 36 -10.53 4.16 -17.46
C GLN A 36 -11.22 3.40 -18.58
N ARG A 37 -10.69 2.23 -18.91
CA ARG A 37 -11.27 1.27 -19.85
C ARG A 37 -11.63 -0.01 -19.14
N ASN A 38 -12.89 -0.38 -19.22
CA ASN A 38 -13.40 -1.60 -18.61
C ASN A 38 -13.54 -2.67 -19.68
N THR A 39 -13.06 -3.88 -19.41
CA THR A 39 -13.16 -5.05 -20.28
C THR A 39 -13.82 -6.21 -19.55
N LYS A 40 -14.21 -7.24 -20.28
CA LYS A 40 -14.80 -8.46 -19.67
C LYS A 40 -13.84 -9.21 -18.73
N ARG A 41 -12.52 -8.96 -18.82
CA ARG A 41 -11.49 -9.65 -18.05
C ARG A 41 -10.87 -8.79 -16.96
N GLY A 42 -11.08 -7.48 -17.00
CA GLY A 42 -10.48 -6.55 -16.06
C GLY A 42 -10.57 -5.11 -16.52
N ASP A 43 -9.96 -4.23 -15.77
CA ASP A 43 -9.98 -2.79 -15.96
C ASP A 43 -8.56 -2.29 -16.21
N MET A 44 -8.45 -1.21 -16.96
CA MET A 44 -7.19 -0.50 -17.21
C MET A 44 -7.43 0.99 -17.03
N LEU A 45 -6.58 1.63 -16.26
CA LEU A 45 -6.57 3.04 -15.96
C LEU A 45 -5.27 3.66 -16.50
N PHE A 46 -5.41 4.66 -17.35
CA PHE A 46 -4.32 5.54 -17.77
C PHE A 46 -4.49 6.86 -17.04
N PHE A 47 -3.39 7.47 -16.62
CA PHE A 47 -3.47 8.74 -15.92
C PHE A 47 -2.26 9.62 -16.16
N HIS A 48 -2.54 10.92 -16.11
CA HIS A 48 -1.57 12.00 -16.01
C HIS A 48 -1.99 12.88 -14.85
N LEU A 49 -1.11 13.06 -13.88
CA LEU A 49 -1.37 13.78 -12.64
C LEU A 49 -0.33 14.86 -12.43
N ILE A 50 -0.78 15.97 -11.91
CA ILE A 50 0.04 17.07 -11.43
C ILE A 50 -0.12 17.09 -9.90
N ASN A 51 0.97 16.99 -9.18
CA ASN A 51 1.00 17.10 -7.73
C ASN A 51 1.37 18.54 -7.34
N SER A 52 0.37 19.44 -7.35
CA SER A 52 0.58 20.86 -7.06
C SER A 52 0.71 21.17 -5.58
N GLU A 53 0.54 20.20 -4.66
CA GLU A 53 0.37 20.49 -3.23
C GLU A 53 1.67 20.62 -2.44
N LEU A 54 2.82 20.28 -3.00
CA LEU A 54 4.06 20.31 -2.22
C LEU A 54 4.56 21.72 -1.92
N TYR A 55 4.32 22.71 -2.80
CA TYR A 55 4.70 24.11 -2.54
C TYR A 55 3.84 25.11 -3.34
N PRO A 56 2.71 25.60 -2.78
CA PRO A 56 1.82 26.50 -3.51
C PRO A 56 2.39 27.92 -3.76
N MET A 57 3.55 28.24 -3.19
CA MET A 57 4.14 29.58 -3.31
C MET A 57 5.40 29.67 -4.19
N ASP A 58 5.97 28.53 -4.59
CA ASP A 58 7.16 28.52 -5.43
C ASP A 58 6.84 27.87 -6.78
N ASN A 59 6.74 28.71 -7.83
CA ASN A 59 6.62 28.25 -9.22
C ASN A 59 7.86 27.47 -9.73
N GLN A 60 8.63 26.89 -8.82
CA GLN A 60 9.92 26.26 -9.10
C GLN A 60 9.88 24.73 -9.17
N PHE A 61 8.70 24.09 -8.97
CA PHE A 61 8.61 22.64 -8.96
C PHE A 61 7.45 22.15 -9.81
N ASP A 62 7.79 21.50 -10.91
CA ASP A 62 6.84 20.68 -11.65
C ASP A 62 6.96 19.23 -11.15
N HIS A 63 5.95 18.76 -10.42
CA HIS A 63 5.86 17.36 -10.02
C HIS A 63 4.73 16.69 -10.79
N THR A 64 5.08 15.87 -11.76
CA THR A 64 4.13 15.15 -12.60
C THR A 64 4.27 13.63 -12.42
N VAL A 65 3.14 12.94 -12.51
CA VAL A 65 3.10 11.47 -12.49
C VAL A 65 2.25 10.97 -13.64
N ASN A 66 2.85 10.17 -14.49
CA ASN A 66 2.18 9.47 -15.57
C ASN A 66 2.09 8.00 -15.26
N GLY A 67 1.03 7.32 -15.66
CA GLY A 67 1.02 5.89 -15.42
C GLY A 67 -0.13 5.12 -16.03
N ILE A 68 0.04 3.81 -15.87
CA ILE A 68 -0.94 2.79 -16.23
C ILE A 68 -1.13 1.90 -15.00
N TYR A 69 -2.36 1.61 -14.65
CA TYR A 69 -2.72 0.62 -13.66
C TYR A 69 -3.78 -0.32 -14.26
N GLY A 70 -3.53 -1.60 -14.22
CA GLY A 70 -4.46 -2.60 -14.74
C GLY A 70 -4.82 -3.65 -13.69
N THR A 71 -6.05 -4.13 -13.71
CA THR A 71 -6.51 -5.28 -12.94
C THR A 71 -7.08 -6.33 -13.88
N THR A 72 -6.58 -7.55 -13.81
CA THR A 72 -7.05 -8.66 -14.64
C THR A 72 -7.52 -9.81 -13.77
N ARG A 73 -8.70 -10.33 -14.06
CA ARG A 73 -9.22 -11.57 -13.48
C ARG A 73 -8.73 -12.75 -14.31
N ILE A 74 -7.92 -13.59 -13.71
CA ILE A 74 -7.44 -14.83 -14.34
C ILE A 74 -8.27 -15.98 -13.81
N SER A 75 -9.13 -16.52 -14.68
CA SER A 75 -9.98 -17.69 -14.38
C SER A 75 -9.37 -18.91 -15.03
N SER A 76 -9.10 -19.95 -14.26
CA SER A 76 -8.75 -21.27 -14.80
C SER A 76 -10.01 -21.89 -15.42
N LYS A 77 -10.30 -21.61 -16.67
CA LYS A 77 -11.24 -22.43 -17.44
C LYS A 77 -10.49 -23.69 -17.85
N LYS A 78 -10.69 -24.79 -17.16
CA LYS A 78 -10.58 -26.09 -17.84
C LYS A 78 -11.67 -26.12 -18.88
N GLY A 79 -11.28 -26.28 -20.13
CA GLY A 79 -12.21 -26.42 -21.25
C GLY A 79 -13.19 -27.55 -20.93
N VAL A 80 -14.46 -27.20 -20.81
CA VAL A 80 -15.54 -28.18 -20.87
C VAL A 80 -15.68 -28.53 -22.33
N SER A 81 -15.03 -29.60 -22.77
CA SER A 81 -15.47 -30.29 -23.98
C SER A 81 -16.89 -30.77 -23.69
N LYS A 82 -17.83 -30.40 -24.57
CA LYS A 82 -19.16 -30.99 -24.61
C LYS A 82 -18.99 -32.50 -24.89
N GLN A 83 -18.99 -33.30 -23.89
CA GLN A 83 -19.31 -34.73 -24.03
C GLN A 83 -19.91 -35.25 -22.72
N THR A 84 -21.21 -35.51 -22.81
CA THR A 84 -21.98 -36.61 -22.24
C THR A 84 -21.91 -36.89 -20.74
N ILE A 85 -22.95 -36.45 -20.06
CA ILE A 85 -23.82 -37.14 -19.05
C ILE A 85 -23.17 -38.24 -18.18
N GLU A 86 -23.49 -38.08 -16.86
CA GLU A 86 -23.38 -39.12 -15.80
C GLU A 86 -22.03 -39.20 -15.09
N SER A 87 -21.83 -38.29 -14.21
CA SER A 87 -21.44 -38.45 -12.80
C SER A 87 -21.25 -37.08 -12.19
N GLU A 88 -21.97 -36.76 -11.13
CA GLU A 88 -21.76 -35.57 -10.30
C GLU A 88 -20.41 -35.66 -9.58
N SER A 89 -19.34 -35.47 -10.30
CA SER A 89 -18.05 -35.19 -9.69
C SER A 89 -18.10 -33.71 -9.24
N PHE A 90 -18.14 -33.50 -7.96
CA PHE A 90 -18.02 -32.20 -7.30
C PHE A 90 -16.66 -31.60 -7.66
N ILE A 91 -16.58 -30.92 -8.80
CA ILE A 91 -15.40 -30.13 -9.17
C ILE A 91 -15.49 -28.86 -8.36
N PRO A 92 -14.63 -28.65 -7.35
CA PRO A 92 -14.66 -27.41 -6.60
C PRO A 92 -14.43 -26.25 -7.57
N LYS A 93 -15.37 -25.27 -7.61
CA LYS A 93 -15.19 -24.02 -8.34
C LYS A 93 -13.89 -23.40 -7.85
N GLN A 94 -12.85 -23.42 -8.68
CA GLN A 94 -11.62 -22.71 -8.34
C GLN A 94 -11.92 -21.22 -8.33
N GLU A 95 -11.71 -20.59 -7.19
CA GLU A 95 -11.81 -19.13 -7.06
C GLU A 95 -10.78 -18.49 -8.01
N PRO A 96 -11.19 -17.44 -8.74
CA PRO A 96 -10.29 -16.74 -9.65
C PRO A 96 -9.15 -16.10 -8.84
N PHE A 97 -7.99 -15.93 -9.45
CA PHE A 97 -7.02 -15.00 -8.92
C PHE A 97 -7.06 -13.68 -9.70
N TYR A 98 -6.69 -12.60 -9.03
CA TYR A 98 -6.60 -11.28 -9.60
C TYR A 98 -5.15 -10.87 -9.68
N LEU A 99 -4.77 -10.32 -10.83
CA LEU A 99 -3.48 -9.74 -11.10
C LEU A 99 -3.68 -8.24 -11.34
N ASP A 100 -3.12 -7.43 -10.45
CA ASP A 100 -2.90 -6.01 -10.73
C ASP A 100 -1.48 -5.85 -11.28
N TYR A 101 -1.31 -4.94 -12.23
CA TYR A 101 -0.02 -4.59 -12.81
C TYR A 101 0.00 -3.08 -13.05
N TYR A 102 1.18 -2.49 -12.92
CA TYR A 102 1.31 -1.04 -13.03
C TYR A 102 2.69 -0.61 -13.50
N LEU A 103 2.70 0.55 -14.14
CA LEU A 103 3.88 1.30 -14.51
C LEU A 103 3.60 2.77 -14.21
N PHE A 104 4.47 3.41 -13.42
CA PHE A 104 4.41 4.83 -13.10
C PHE A 104 5.72 5.50 -13.50
N SER A 105 5.63 6.70 -14.05
CA SER A 105 6.78 7.59 -14.29
C SER A 105 6.53 8.89 -13.56
N GLU A 106 7.39 9.20 -12.61
CA GLU A 106 7.36 10.40 -11.79
C GLU A 106 8.52 11.31 -12.21
N ASN A 107 8.20 12.58 -12.44
CA ASN A 107 9.18 13.61 -12.78
C ASN A 107 9.03 14.77 -11.82
N ILE A 108 10.12 15.14 -11.17
CA ILE A 108 10.22 16.32 -10.34
C ILE A 108 11.33 17.17 -10.91
N VAL A 109 11.00 18.40 -11.32
CA VAL A 109 11.95 19.40 -11.74
C VAL A 109 12.17 20.35 -10.58
N LEU A 110 13.38 20.37 -10.06
CA LEU A 110 13.80 21.25 -8.99
C LEU A 110 14.55 22.45 -9.61
N ALA A 111 14.36 23.65 -9.07
CA ALA A 111 15.17 24.79 -9.48
C ALA A 111 16.54 24.80 -8.73
N PRO A 112 17.67 25.09 -9.41
CA PRO A 112 17.79 25.31 -10.85
C PRO A 112 17.55 24.04 -11.65
N GLU A 113 17.17 24.13 -12.91
CA GLU A 113 16.74 23.03 -13.81
C GLU A 113 17.71 21.83 -13.91
N SER A 114 18.91 21.97 -13.35
CA SER A 114 19.89 20.86 -13.24
C SER A 114 19.49 19.77 -12.24
N ASN A 115 18.52 20.02 -11.37
CA ASN A 115 18.11 19.11 -10.31
C ASN A 115 16.82 18.39 -10.74
N ILE A 116 16.96 17.29 -11.45
CA ILE A 116 15.84 16.49 -11.95
C ILE A 116 15.81 15.17 -11.18
N LYS A 117 14.62 14.82 -10.67
CA LYS A 117 14.33 13.47 -10.20
C LYS A 117 13.38 12.81 -11.19
N GLN A 118 13.83 11.72 -11.76
CA GLN A 118 13.05 10.87 -12.66
C GLN A 118 13.00 9.47 -12.04
N ARG A 119 11.83 9.02 -11.64
CA ARG A 119 11.63 7.70 -11.06
C ARG A 119 10.57 6.94 -11.82
N GLN A 120 10.90 5.76 -12.27
CA GLN A 120 9.97 4.80 -12.84
C GLN A 120 9.70 3.69 -11.82
N THR A 121 8.45 3.33 -11.64
CA THR A 121 8.04 2.23 -10.79
C THR A 121 7.23 1.25 -11.61
N ILE A 122 7.71 0.03 -11.71
CA ILE A 122 7.00 -1.10 -12.33
C ILE A 122 6.67 -2.13 -11.26
N GLY A 123 5.49 -2.72 -11.31
CA GLY A 123 5.16 -3.76 -10.34
C GLY A 123 3.89 -4.52 -10.67
N PHE A 124 3.65 -5.53 -9.84
CA PHE A 124 2.45 -6.34 -9.91
C PHE A 124 2.01 -6.79 -8.51
N ARG A 125 0.72 -7.06 -8.37
CA ARG A 125 0.13 -7.62 -7.17
C ARG A 125 -0.78 -8.78 -7.54
N ILE A 126 -0.63 -9.90 -6.85
CA ILE A 126 -1.45 -11.09 -6.99
C ILE A 126 -2.33 -11.23 -5.76
N THR A 127 -3.63 -11.46 -5.97
CA THR A 127 -4.58 -11.76 -4.90
C THR A 127 -5.32 -13.04 -5.26
N LYS A 128 -5.27 -14.03 -4.37
CA LYS A 128 -5.96 -15.30 -4.54
C LYS A 128 -6.64 -15.76 -3.26
N LYS A 129 -7.90 -16.15 -3.39
CA LYS A 129 -8.65 -16.81 -2.32
C LYS A 129 -8.55 -18.32 -2.49
N PHE A 130 -8.01 -18.96 -1.47
CA PHE A 130 -8.00 -20.43 -1.34
C PHE A 130 -9.11 -20.85 -0.38
N LYS A 131 -9.41 -22.14 -0.34
CA LYS A 131 -10.46 -22.69 0.54
C LYS A 131 -10.24 -22.34 2.03
N ARG A 132 -8.99 -22.32 2.48
CA ARG A 132 -8.64 -22.14 3.90
C ARG A 132 -7.95 -20.83 4.21
N PHE A 133 -7.44 -20.11 3.22
CA PHE A 133 -6.73 -18.85 3.41
C PHE A 133 -6.81 -17.96 2.17
N ASN A 134 -6.55 -16.68 2.35
CA ASN A 134 -6.38 -15.71 1.28
C ASN A 134 -4.91 -15.32 1.21
N LEU A 135 -4.38 -15.27 0.00
CA LEU A 135 -3.01 -14.83 -0.29
C LEU A 135 -3.04 -13.53 -1.05
N GLU A 136 -2.21 -12.59 -0.62
CA GLU A 136 -1.86 -11.38 -1.37
C GLU A 136 -0.34 -11.27 -1.39
N SER A 137 0.23 -11.00 -2.56
CA SER A 137 1.65 -10.73 -2.73
C SER A 137 1.83 -9.59 -3.71
N GLU A 138 2.77 -8.68 -3.42
CA GLU A 138 3.08 -7.54 -4.27
C GLU A 138 4.59 -7.42 -4.43
N PHE A 139 5.01 -7.11 -5.64
CA PHE A 139 6.38 -6.80 -5.99
C PHE A 139 6.41 -5.52 -6.81
N ALA A 140 7.35 -4.64 -6.51
CA ALA A 140 7.63 -3.45 -7.29
C ALA A 140 9.12 -3.19 -7.37
N TYR A 141 9.53 -2.57 -8.48
CA TYR A 141 10.89 -2.16 -8.73
C TYR A 141 10.93 -0.71 -9.18
N GLN A 142 11.88 0.05 -8.67
CA GLN A 142 12.11 1.45 -9.02
C GLN A 142 13.47 1.62 -9.68
N SER A 143 13.47 2.38 -10.77
CA SER A 143 14.66 2.79 -11.51
C SER A 143 14.54 4.25 -11.90
N GLY A 144 15.66 4.84 -12.30
CA GLY A 144 15.71 6.21 -12.77
C GLY A 144 16.93 6.97 -12.27
N LYS A 145 16.75 8.29 -12.08
CA LYS A 145 17.81 9.16 -11.60
C LYS A 145 17.29 10.16 -10.58
N TYR A 146 18.13 10.47 -9.60
CA TYR A 146 17.92 11.58 -8.70
C TYR A 146 19.26 12.34 -8.58
N TYR A 147 19.32 13.55 -9.10
CA TYR A 147 20.59 14.25 -9.42
C TYR A 147 21.50 13.37 -10.31
N SER A 148 22.72 13.12 -9.86
CA SER A 148 23.70 12.27 -10.54
C SER A 148 23.47 10.79 -10.28
N ASP A 149 22.77 10.42 -9.21
CA ASP A 149 22.69 9.06 -8.70
C ASP A 149 21.58 8.27 -9.40
N ASN A 150 21.85 7.00 -9.65
CA ASN A 150 20.88 6.08 -10.21
C ASN A 150 19.98 5.52 -9.12
N ILE A 151 18.69 5.36 -9.40
CA ILE A 151 17.74 4.68 -8.51
C ILE A 151 17.73 3.20 -8.88
N ASP A 152 17.92 2.33 -7.86
CA ASP A 152 17.85 0.87 -7.98
C ASP A 152 17.23 0.32 -6.70
N ALA A 153 15.90 0.25 -6.66
CA ALA A 153 15.17 -0.05 -5.42
C ALA A 153 14.01 -1.02 -5.66
N SER A 154 13.70 -1.83 -4.64
CA SER A 154 12.66 -2.85 -4.73
C SER A 154 11.77 -2.93 -3.50
N LEU A 155 10.53 -3.34 -3.73
CA LEU A 155 9.55 -3.70 -2.71
C LEU A 155 9.08 -5.12 -2.94
N SER A 156 8.99 -5.90 -1.88
CA SER A 156 8.29 -7.18 -1.88
C SER A 156 7.40 -7.31 -0.65
N SER A 157 6.21 -7.85 -0.83
CA SER A 157 5.32 -8.11 0.29
C SER A 157 4.52 -9.39 0.08
N ILE A 158 4.22 -10.05 1.19
CA ILE A 158 3.30 -11.19 1.24
C ILE A 158 2.37 -11.03 2.44
N ASN A 159 1.09 -11.29 2.22
CA ASN A 159 0.08 -11.34 3.27
C ASN A 159 -0.73 -12.61 3.14
N ILE A 160 -0.84 -13.37 4.22
CA ILE A 160 -1.67 -14.56 4.33
C ILE A 160 -2.73 -14.29 5.39
N HIS A 161 -4.00 -14.38 5.00
CA HIS A 161 -5.13 -14.23 5.91
C HIS A 161 -5.90 -15.56 6.01
N VAL A 162 -6.03 -16.08 7.21
CA VAL A 162 -6.82 -17.25 7.53
C VAL A 162 -8.13 -16.80 8.18
N PRO A 163 -9.27 -16.89 7.47
CA PRO A 163 -10.57 -16.63 8.08
C PRO A 163 -10.87 -17.73 9.10
N ILE A 164 -11.37 -17.35 10.27
CA ILE A 164 -11.75 -18.24 11.35
C ILE A 164 -13.22 -17.97 11.66
N ASP A 165 -14.02 -19.02 11.57
CA ASP A 165 -15.43 -18.95 11.92
C ASP A 165 -15.62 -19.44 13.37
N ARG A 166 -15.27 -18.58 14.32
CA ARG A 166 -15.47 -18.81 15.77
C ARG A 166 -16.06 -17.59 16.41
N LYS A 167 -16.82 -17.78 17.50
CA LYS A 167 -17.63 -16.76 18.18
C LYS A 167 -16.87 -15.46 18.50
N LEU A 168 -15.57 -15.50 18.73
CA LEU A 168 -14.79 -14.34 19.16
C LEU A 168 -13.66 -13.98 18.21
N ILE A 169 -13.26 -14.87 17.30
CA ILE A 169 -12.12 -14.65 16.40
C ILE A 169 -12.60 -14.83 14.96
N ASN A 170 -12.51 -13.79 14.15
CA ASN A 170 -12.93 -13.80 12.76
C ASN A 170 -11.78 -14.11 11.78
N GLY A 171 -10.54 -13.95 12.21
CA GLY A 171 -9.40 -14.25 11.36
C GLY A 171 -8.06 -13.90 11.99
N ILE A 172 -7.02 -14.51 11.40
CA ILE A 172 -5.63 -14.23 11.69
C ILE A 172 -4.93 -13.92 10.37
N SER A 173 -4.09 -12.89 10.37
CA SER A 173 -3.22 -12.57 9.23
C SER A 173 -1.76 -12.55 9.66
N PHE A 174 -0.91 -13.02 8.76
CA PHE A 174 0.54 -12.83 8.83
C PHE A 174 0.99 -12.04 7.60
N SER A 175 1.84 -11.05 7.80
CA SER A 175 2.40 -10.26 6.72
C SER A 175 3.91 -10.10 6.89
N LYS A 176 4.61 -10.10 5.77
CA LYS A 176 6.02 -9.74 5.66
C LYS A 176 6.14 -8.71 4.55
N GLU A 177 6.84 -7.60 4.83
CA GLU A 177 7.17 -6.58 3.86
C GLU A 177 8.67 -6.28 3.90
N TYR A 178 9.22 -6.05 2.72
CA TYR A 178 10.60 -5.63 2.53
C TYR A 178 10.61 -4.44 1.56
N LEU A 179 11.18 -3.35 2.01
CA LEU A 179 11.56 -2.19 1.20
C LEU A 179 13.06 -2.15 1.19
N SER A 180 13.69 -2.20 0.02
CA SER A 180 15.14 -2.04 -0.08
C SER A 180 15.59 -0.72 0.53
N GLY A 181 16.82 -0.67 0.97
CA GLY A 181 17.45 0.49 1.58
C GLY A 181 18.68 0.95 0.82
N ASP A 182 19.19 2.08 1.25
CA ASP A 182 20.42 2.67 0.83
C ASP A 182 21.41 2.68 1.99
N GLU A 183 22.65 2.27 1.74
CA GLU A 183 23.73 2.32 2.74
C GLU A 183 24.31 3.73 2.88
N TYR A 184 24.12 4.56 1.86
CA TYR A 184 24.73 5.89 1.75
C TYR A 184 23.63 6.96 1.71
N GLU A 185 23.98 8.14 2.21
CA GLU A 185 23.15 9.33 2.04
C GLU A 185 23.24 9.81 0.58
N LEU A 186 22.32 10.69 0.19
CA LEU A 186 22.30 11.33 -1.13
C LEU A 186 23.68 11.90 -1.49
N GLY A 187 24.21 11.54 -2.66
CA GLY A 187 25.54 11.91 -3.08
C GLY A 187 26.65 11.00 -2.51
N GLY A 188 26.29 9.83 -1.98
CA GLY A 188 27.24 8.83 -1.49
C GLY A 188 28.18 8.29 -2.57
N SER A 189 29.14 7.47 -2.15
CA SER A 189 30.30 7.12 -2.99
C SER A 189 30.02 6.15 -4.12
N ASP A 190 28.89 5.43 -4.12
CA ASP A 190 28.56 4.41 -5.12
C ASP A 190 27.66 4.91 -6.26
N GLY A 191 27.07 6.10 -6.15
CA GLY A 191 26.19 6.69 -7.16
C GLY A 191 24.87 5.95 -7.37
N VAL A 192 24.42 5.17 -6.36
CA VAL A 192 23.16 4.41 -6.39
C VAL A 192 22.33 4.75 -5.17
N LEU A 193 21.03 4.92 -5.36
CA LEU A 193 20.01 5.13 -4.33
C LEU A 193 19.13 3.89 -4.22
N GLY A 194 19.36 3.11 -3.18
CA GLY A 194 18.73 1.79 -2.97
C GLY A 194 17.40 1.83 -2.20
N GLY A 195 17.03 2.94 -1.57
CA GLY A 195 15.82 3.04 -0.77
C GLY A 195 14.53 3.05 -1.61
N PHE A 196 13.58 2.14 -1.34
CA PHE A 196 12.32 2.10 -2.08
C PHE A 196 11.34 3.15 -1.61
N ALA A 197 11.04 4.14 -2.43
CA ALA A 197 10.19 5.28 -2.08
C ALA A 197 8.69 5.04 -2.33
N LYS A 198 7.85 5.56 -1.41
CA LYS A 198 6.38 5.50 -1.47
C LYS A 198 5.75 6.88 -1.22
N PRO A 199 6.02 7.91 -2.04
CA PRO A 199 5.60 9.28 -1.75
C PRO A 199 4.07 9.46 -1.70
N PHE A 200 3.33 8.63 -2.41
CA PHE A 200 1.86 8.67 -2.46
C PHE A 200 1.21 7.51 -1.69
N GLY A 201 1.99 6.66 -1.05
CA GLY A 201 1.52 5.50 -0.31
C GLY A 201 0.84 5.84 1.00
N SER A 202 0.09 4.87 1.53
CA SER A 202 -0.45 4.93 2.88
C SER A 202 0.53 4.27 3.85
N GLY A 203 1.23 5.05 4.68
CA GLY A 203 2.11 4.51 5.73
C GLY A 203 1.31 3.84 6.83
N HIS A 204 0.38 4.59 7.41
CA HIS A 204 -0.46 4.22 8.54
C HIS A 204 -1.16 2.85 8.41
N SER A 205 -1.64 2.50 7.22
CA SER A 205 -2.34 1.22 7.00
C SER A 205 -1.41 0.00 6.98
N PHE A 206 -0.13 0.20 6.71
CA PHE A 206 0.85 -0.86 6.50
C PHE A 206 1.88 -0.97 7.62
N HIS A 207 2.38 0.15 8.15
CA HIS A 207 3.52 0.21 9.06
C HIS A 207 3.17 0.65 10.48
N GLY A 208 1.98 0.25 10.96
CA GLY A 208 1.49 0.56 12.30
C GLY A 208 0.71 1.87 12.38
N TYR A 209 0.03 2.06 13.49
CA TYR A 209 -0.89 3.19 13.72
C TYR A 209 -0.28 4.28 14.58
N TYR A 210 0.91 4.07 15.14
CA TYR A 210 1.63 5.09 15.90
C TYR A 210 2.12 6.23 15.01
N ASP A 211 2.17 6.01 13.68
CA ASP A 211 2.75 6.96 12.71
C ASP A 211 4.22 7.29 13.03
N ASN A 212 4.99 6.26 13.32
CA ASN A 212 6.42 6.34 13.60
C ASN A 212 7.13 7.24 12.56
N PRO A 213 8.13 8.04 12.97
CA PRO A 213 8.99 8.82 12.06
C PRO A 213 9.56 8.03 10.87
N LEU A 214 9.70 6.71 10.98
CA LEU A 214 10.04 5.82 9.86
C LEU A 214 9.14 6.00 8.63
N HIS A 215 7.87 6.36 8.83
CA HIS A 215 6.94 6.59 7.71
C HIS A 215 7.33 7.78 6.84
N LYS A 216 8.00 8.78 7.41
CA LYS A 216 8.49 9.96 6.68
C LYS A 216 9.74 9.64 5.85
N SER A 217 10.47 8.59 6.22
CA SER A 217 11.68 8.17 5.51
C SER A 217 11.37 7.63 4.11
N PHE A 218 10.15 7.10 3.86
CA PHE A 218 9.80 6.50 2.56
C PHE A 218 9.31 7.49 1.50
N LEU A 219 9.54 8.79 1.67
CA LEU A 219 9.14 9.81 0.70
C LEU A 219 10.09 9.85 -0.51
N ASP A 220 11.35 9.51 -0.31
CA ASP A 220 12.37 9.46 -1.35
C ASP A 220 13.20 8.15 -1.30
N ASN A 221 14.31 8.11 -2.03
CA ASN A 221 15.13 6.90 -2.19
C ASN A 221 16.38 6.88 -1.28
N THR A 222 16.48 7.75 -0.28
CA THR A 222 17.70 7.96 0.54
C THR A 222 17.66 7.28 1.91
N HIS A 223 16.73 6.36 2.18
CA HIS A 223 16.57 5.72 3.48
C HIS A 223 17.15 4.30 3.50
N SER A 224 17.48 3.80 4.69
CA SER A 224 18.04 2.47 4.92
C SER A 224 17.07 1.30 4.72
N GLY A 225 15.85 1.58 4.26
CA GLY A 225 14.84 0.57 3.97
C GLY A 225 14.10 0.05 5.20
N LEU A 226 13.26 -0.96 4.96
CA LEU A 226 12.44 -1.58 6.00
C LEU A 226 12.27 -3.07 5.76
N SER A 227 12.55 -3.86 6.77
CA SER A 227 12.16 -5.26 6.86
C SER A 227 11.18 -5.41 8.00
N GLU A 228 9.90 -5.57 7.68
CA GLU A 228 8.81 -5.63 8.64
C GLU A 228 8.07 -6.96 8.55
N TRP A 229 7.64 -7.48 9.68
CA TRP A 229 6.58 -8.47 9.73
C TRP A 229 5.53 -8.07 10.77
N PHE A 230 4.29 -8.48 10.54
CA PHE A 230 3.24 -8.31 11.53
C PHE A 230 2.31 -9.52 11.61
N ILE A 231 1.74 -9.69 12.77
CA ILE A 231 0.59 -10.59 13.01
C ILE A 231 -0.61 -9.72 13.36
N LYS A 232 -1.74 -10.00 12.71
CA LYS A 232 -3.01 -9.33 12.97
C LYS A 232 -4.07 -10.36 13.34
N THR A 233 -4.86 -10.07 14.36
CA THR A 233 -6.07 -10.83 14.71
C THR A 233 -7.30 -9.93 14.67
N ASP A 234 -8.38 -10.44 14.09
CA ASP A 234 -9.66 -9.75 14.01
C ASP A 234 -10.68 -10.47 14.90
N HIS A 235 -11.35 -9.71 15.76
CA HIS A 235 -12.30 -10.19 16.75
C HIS A 235 -13.65 -9.50 16.59
N LEU A 236 -14.74 -10.22 16.84
CA LEU A 236 -16.05 -9.66 17.03
C LEU A 236 -16.40 -9.75 18.51
N LEU A 237 -16.50 -8.60 19.17
CA LEU A 237 -16.89 -8.47 20.56
C LEU A 237 -18.42 -8.33 20.67
N PHE A 238 -18.91 -8.21 21.91
CA PHE A 238 -20.31 -7.91 22.16
C PHE A 238 -20.75 -6.58 21.53
N SER A 239 -22.03 -6.43 21.27
CA SER A 239 -22.63 -5.22 20.69
C SER A 239 -22.05 -4.81 19.33
N ASP A 240 -21.65 -5.78 18.49
CA ASP A 240 -21.12 -5.57 17.13
C ASP A 240 -19.88 -4.67 17.05
N ILE A 241 -19.07 -4.68 18.11
CA ILE A 241 -17.77 -4.02 18.11
C ILE A 241 -16.73 -4.97 17.50
N ASN A 242 -16.08 -4.51 16.44
CA ASN A 242 -14.91 -5.20 15.90
C ASN A 242 -13.66 -4.70 16.62
N LEU A 243 -12.83 -5.61 17.08
CA LEU A 243 -11.49 -5.34 17.60
C LEU A 243 -10.47 -5.96 16.67
N THR A 244 -9.54 -5.16 16.19
CA THR A 244 -8.33 -5.60 15.51
C THR A 244 -7.14 -5.39 16.43
N ILE A 245 -6.33 -6.42 16.61
CA ILE A 245 -5.05 -6.36 17.33
C ILE A 245 -3.96 -6.64 16.31
N LYS A 246 -2.93 -5.78 16.26
CA LYS A 246 -1.74 -5.99 15.44
C LYS A 246 -0.49 -5.92 16.30
N PHE A 247 0.47 -6.77 16.00
CA PHE A 247 1.82 -6.69 16.52
C PHE A 247 2.78 -6.59 15.33
N HIS A 248 3.63 -5.57 15.34
CA HIS A 248 4.63 -5.28 14.33
C HIS A 248 6.05 -5.42 14.89
N ASP A 249 6.98 -5.93 14.09
CA ASP A 249 8.41 -5.89 14.34
C ASP A 249 9.10 -5.23 13.14
N PHE A 250 9.86 -4.16 13.42
CA PHE A 250 10.50 -3.31 12.42
C PHE A 250 12.01 -3.44 12.50
N LYS A 251 12.63 -3.66 11.33
CA LYS A 251 14.10 -3.72 11.19
C LYS A 251 14.54 -2.91 9.99
N ASP A 252 15.74 -2.39 10.09
CA ASP A 252 16.50 -1.86 8.97
C ASP A 252 16.72 -2.96 7.91
N ALA A 253 16.60 -2.61 6.62
CA ALA A 253 16.75 -3.56 5.53
C ALA A 253 18.19 -3.90 5.21
N ILE A 254 19.13 -2.97 5.50
CA ILE A 254 20.56 -3.12 5.19
C ILE A 254 21.27 -3.92 6.29
N ASN A 255 21.24 -3.42 7.51
CA ASN A 255 22.02 -3.96 8.60
C ASN A 255 21.25 -4.90 9.53
N SER A 256 19.94 -5.08 9.25
CA SER A 256 19.01 -5.82 10.13
C SER A 256 18.92 -5.27 11.55
N GLN A 257 19.39 -4.04 11.76
CA GLN A 257 19.26 -3.36 13.04
C GLN A 257 17.78 -3.19 13.37
N ARG A 258 17.42 -3.45 14.61
CA ARG A 258 16.04 -3.34 15.04
C ARG A 258 15.67 -1.88 15.25
N PHE A 259 14.56 -1.46 14.68
CA PHE A 259 13.96 -0.15 14.96
C PHE A 259 13.07 -0.20 16.20
N GLY A 260 12.36 -1.31 16.40
CA GLY A 260 11.44 -1.51 17.51
C GLY A 260 10.25 -2.39 17.17
N ASN A 261 9.27 -2.40 18.07
CA ASN A 261 7.99 -3.10 17.90
C ASN A 261 6.83 -2.15 18.14
N GLU A 262 5.67 -2.50 17.57
CA GLU A 262 4.44 -1.78 17.83
C GLU A 262 3.29 -2.74 18.12
N LEU A 263 2.44 -2.36 19.06
CA LEU A 263 1.23 -3.08 19.40
C LEU A 263 0.04 -2.14 19.24
N ASP A 264 -0.87 -2.51 18.34
CA ASP A 264 -2.06 -1.73 18.00
C ASP A 264 -3.33 -2.41 18.44
N PHE A 265 -4.26 -1.61 18.96
CA PHE A 265 -5.64 -1.98 19.25
C PHE A 265 -6.58 -1.04 18.52
N VAL A 266 -7.44 -1.57 17.66
CA VAL A 266 -8.40 -0.77 16.92
C VAL A 266 -9.79 -1.29 17.11
N PHE A 267 -10.61 -0.52 17.80
CA PHE A 267 -12.02 -0.77 17.99
C PHE A 267 -12.82 -0.05 16.90
N SER A 268 -13.82 -0.71 16.35
CA SER A 268 -14.71 -0.06 15.40
C SER A 268 -16.13 -0.57 15.50
N LYS A 269 -17.10 0.36 15.37
CA LYS A 269 -18.53 0.07 15.37
C LYS A 269 -19.24 0.81 14.25
N LYS A 270 -20.12 0.13 13.54
CA LYS A 270 -21.05 0.76 12.60
C LYS A 270 -22.12 1.52 13.38
N LEU A 271 -22.50 2.69 12.87
CA LEU A 271 -23.55 3.51 13.45
C LEU A 271 -24.85 3.34 12.66
N PRO A 272 -26.04 3.46 13.31
CA PRO A 272 -27.32 3.21 12.65
C PRO A 272 -27.60 4.08 11.43
N PHE A 273 -27.02 5.30 11.37
CA PHE A 273 -27.19 6.26 10.28
C PHE A 273 -26.18 6.09 9.12
N GLY A 274 -25.51 4.92 9.02
CA GLY A 274 -24.55 4.62 7.96
C GLY A 274 -23.13 5.13 8.21
N GLY A 275 -22.87 5.70 9.38
CA GLY A 275 -21.55 6.09 9.82
C GLY A 275 -20.77 4.95 10.48
N LYS A 276 -19.53 5.25 10.86
CA LYS A 276 -18.62 4.36 11.60
C LYS A 276 -17.82 5.18 12.61
N ILE A 277 -17.72 4.69 13.82
CA ILE A 277 -16.78 5.18 14.83
C ILE A 277 -15.58 4.23 14.89
N VAL A 278 -14.40 4.78 14.98
CA VAL A 278 -13.14 4.04 15.13
C VAL A 278 -12.36 4.67 16.27
N GLN A 279 -11.89 3.84 17.18
CA GLN A 279 -11.00 4.23 18.26
C GLN A 279 -9.77 3.35 18.19
N GLY A 280 -8.59 3.95 18.17
CA GLY A 280 -7.32 3.25 18.16
C GLY A 280 -6.44 3.64 19.31
N PHE A 281 -5.60 2.71 19.72
CA PHE A 281 -4.55 2.88 20.69
C PHE A 281 -3.33 2.10 20.20
N SER A 282 -2.15 2.74 20.20
CA SER A 282 -0.90 2.17 19.73
C SER A 282 0.19 2.39 20.76
N ILE A 283 1.01 1.38 20.96
CA ILE A 283 2.19 1.41 21.83
C ILE A 283 3.38 1.02 20.97
N TYR A 284 4.32 1.93 20.83
CA TYR A 284 5.59 1.71 20.16
C TYR A 284 6.73 1.56 21.16
N TYR A 285 7.49 0.51 21.02
CA TYR A 285 8.68 0.20 21.80
C TYR A 285 9.90 0.33 20.89
N PRO A 286 10.57 1.50 20.85
CA PRO A 286 11.82 1.65 20.09
C PRO A 286 12.91 0.76 20.67
N GLU A 287 13.89 0.36 19.85
CA GLU A 287 15.05 -0.39 20.32
C GLU A 287 15.84 0.40 21.36
N HIS A 288 15.91 1.72 21.17
CA HIS A 288 16.54 2.65 22.10
C HIS A 288 15.57 3.75 22.51
N GLY A 289 15.49 4.05 23.79
CA GLY A 289 14.63 5.11 24.31
C GLY A 289 13.43 4.61 25.08
N SER A 290 12.50 5.53 25.35
CA SER A 290 11.30 5.23 26.13
C SER A 290 10.15 4.79 25.24
N ARG A 291 9.28 3.97 25.81
CA ARG A 291 7.98 3.59 25.21
C ARG A 291 7.18 4.84 24.81
N LEU A 292 6.60 4.80 23.64
CA LEU A 292 5.77 5.86 23.08
C LEU A 292 4.33 5.34 22.88
N GLU A 293 3.35 6.21 23.13
CA GLU A 293 1.93 5.85 23.05
C GLU A 293 1.17 6.88 22.23
N ALA A 294 0.19 6.41 21.46
CA ALA A 294 -0.73 7.25 20.74
C ALA A 294 -2.15 6.72 20.83
N GLY A 295 -3.12 7.61 20.87
CA GLY A 295 -4.53 7.27 20.82
C GLY A 295 -5.31 8.22 19.93
N TYR A 296 -6.36 7.71 19.29
CA TYR A 296 -7.21 8.50 18.42
C TYR A 296 -8.67 8.05 18.44
N ILE A 297 -9.54 8.97 18.09
CA ILE A 297 -10.95 8.69 17.81
C ILE A 297 -11.29 9.32 16.46
N MET A 298 -11.91 8.54 15.58
CA MET A 298 -12.35 8.99 14.26
C MET A 298 -13.83 8.64 14.07
N VAL A 299 -14.60 9.60 13.57
CA VAL A 299 -15.97 9.38 13.12
C VAL A 299 -16.02 9.53 11.61
N VAL A 300 -16.40 8.46 10.91
CA VAL A 300 -16.55 8.46 9.47
C VAL A 300 -18.02 8.51 9.14
N ILE A 301 -18.46 9.54 8.44
CA ILE A 301 -19.83 9.72 7.97
C ILE A 301 -19.82 9.60 6.45
N LYS A 302 -20.70 8.80 5.89
CA LYS A 302 -20.95 8.79 4.45
C LYS A 302 -21.99 9.87 4.16
N ILE A 303 -21.59 10.88 3.44
CA ILE A 303 -22.46 11.92 2.88
C ILE A 303 -22.87 11.48 1.48
#